data_a6839f5d84795ceb93d383c59d3ef59e
#
_entry.id   a6839f5d84795ceb93d383c59d3ef59e
#
_cell.length_a   1.000
_cell.length_b   1.000
_cell.length_c   1.000
_cell.angle_alpha   90.00
_cell.angle_beta   90.00
_cell.angle_gamma   90.00
#
_symmetry.space_group_name_H-M   'P 1'
#
loop_
_entity.id
_entity.type
_entity.pdbx_description
1 polymer ?
#
loop_
_entity_poly.entity_id
_entity_poly.type
_entity_poly.pdbx_seq_one_letter_code
_entity_poly.pdbx_strand_id
1 'polypeptide(L)'
;MRYFITGTAGFIGFHLARRLLEDGHEVLGFDGMTPYYSLRLKEARNAGLAQFPAFRPVIGMLEDKSLIDKSVEDFKPDVMIHLAAQAGVRYSLENPKAYLDSNLIGSWNILEIARNYGVGHLMLASTSSVYGANPDIPFRESDRADEPLTFYAATKRATELMAHSYAHLYKVPITAFRFFTVYGPWGRPDMALFKFVKAIIENREIEIYGEGKMSRDFTYIDDLVNSIIDLSKVYPGEDNRVADIDTLSRQAPFRVVNIGGGQPSGLIDFVETIERIMGKPAKRKMLPMQKGDVPRTFASPDLLVALTGRKPEIGLEEGVKAFVQWYLDHRHEID
;
A
#
# COMPACT_ATOMS: atom_id res chain seq x y z
N MET A 1 -11.11 8.99 -17.45
CA MET A 1 -10.52 9.87 -16.41
C MET A 1 -9.00 9.79 -16.52
N ARG A 2 -8.30 10.83 -16.04
CA ARG A 2 -6.84 10.91 -15.98
C ARG A 2 -6.37 10.72 -14.55
N TYR A 3 -5.55 9.71 -14.32
CA TYR A 3 -5.01 9.39 -13.00
C TYR A 3 -3.50 9.67 -12.95
N PHE A 4 -3.04 10.45 -11.98
CA PHE A 4 -1.63 10.54 -11.66
C PHE A 4 -1.34 9.60 -10.50
N ILE A 5 -0.46 8.61 -10.72
CA ILE A 5 -0.14 7.58 -9.73
C ILE A 5 1.36 7.61 -9.45
N THR A 6 1.75 7.84 -8.21
CA THR A 6 3.14 7.68 -7.80
C THR A 6 3.38 6.27 -7.30
N GLY A 7 4.55 5.71 -7.58
CA GLY A 7 4.93 4.35 -7.18
C GLY A 7 4.45 3.27 -8.16
N THR A 8 4.33 3.57 -9.46
CA THR A 8 3.80 2.63 -10.46
C THR A 8 4.73 1.45 -10.76
N ALA A 9 6.02 1.53 -10.52
CA ALA A 9 6.93 0.38 -10.58
C ALA A 9 6.93 -0.43 -9.27
N GLY A 10 6.22 0.03 -8.24
CA GLY A 10 5.95 -0.68 -6.99
C GLY A 10 4.87 -1.74 -7.16
N PHE A 11 4.69 -2.59 -6.14
CA PHE A 11 3.72 -3.69 -6.14
C PHE A 11 2.27 -3.20 -6.35
N ILE A 12 1.78 -2.36 -5.44
CA ILE A 12 0.39 -1.88 -5.47
C ILE A 12 0.17 -0.95 -6.66
N GLY A 13 1.13 -0.03 -6.91
CA GLY A 13 1.02 0.93 -8.01
C GLY A 13 0.95 0.27 -9.38
N PHE A 14 1.68 -0.82 -9.60
CA PHE A 14 1.62 -1.60 -10.83
C PHE A 14 0.22 -2.17 -11.08
N HIS A 15 -0.36 -2.86 -10.11
CA HIS A 15 -1.69 -3.46 -10.25
C HIS A 15 -2.78 -2.42 -10.42
N LEU A 16 -2.71 -1.32 -9.65
CA LEU A 16 -3.67 -0.23 -9.76
C LEU A 16 -3.59 0.46 -11.14
N ALA A 17 -2.38 0.80 -11.59
CA ALA A 17 -2.19 1.43 -12.89
C ALA A 17 -2.67 0.52 -14.02
N ARG A 18 -2.30 -0.78 -13.97
CA ARG A 18 -2.74 -1.77 -14.95
C ARG A 18 -4.25 -1.87 -15.02
N ARG A 19 -4.93 -2.01 -13.89
CA ARG A 19 -6.39 -2.12 -13.85
C ARG A 19 -7.09 -0.87 -14.39
N LEU A 20 -6.63 0.32 -14.04
CA LEU A 20 -7.18 1.57 -14.56
C LEU A 20 -6.99 1.70 -16.08
N LEU A 21 -5.85 1.25 -16.60
CA LEU A 21 -5.58 1.21 -18.04
C LEU A 21 -6.47 0.19 -18.76
N GLU A 22 -6.67 -1.00 -18.19
CA GLU A 22 -7.62 -2.02 -18.67
C GLU A 22 -9.07 -1.50 -18.68
N ASP A 23 -9.44 -0.67 -17.71
CA ASP A 23 -10.75 0.00 -17.62
C ASP A 23 -10.87 1.24 -18.55
N GLY A 24 -9.87 1.51 -19.41
CA GLY A 24 -9.88 2.56 -20.43
C GLY A 24 -9.56 3.96 -19.92
N HIS A 25 -8.88 4.08 -18.78
CA HIS A 25 -8.41 5.36 -18.24
C HIS A 25 -6.99 5.71 -18.72
N GLU A 26 -6.62 6.98 -18.63
CA GLU A 26 -5.24 7.44 -18.87
C GLU A 26 -4.48 7.48 -17.54
N VAL A 27 -3.24 6.99 -17.54
CA VAL A 27 -2.40 6.96 -16.34
C VAL A 27 -1.05 7.62 -16.61
N LEU A 28 -0.74 8.66 -15.83
CA LEU A 28 0.60 9.19 -15.65
C LEU A 28 1.24 8.49 -14.45
N GLY A 29 2.23 7.66 -14.70
CA GLY A 29 2.96 6.93 -13.67
C GLY A 29 4.26 7.63 -13.29
N PHE A 30 4.51 7.81 -12.00
CA PHE A 30 5.73 8.43 -11.49
C PHE A 30 6.42 7.48 -10.49
N ASP A 31 7.69 7.12 -10.73
CA ASP A 31 8.43 6.21 -9.85
C ASP A 31 9.92 6.56 -9.82
N GLY A 32 10.55 6.47 -8.65
CA GLY A 32 11.97 6.73 -8.47
C GLY A 32 12.88 5.57 -8.88
N MET A 33 12.35 4.40 -9.20
CA MET A 33 13.10 3.19 -9.55
C MET A 33 14.27 2.91 -8.60
N THR A 34 14.06 3.13 -7.29
CA THR A 34 15.12 3.00 -6.28
C THR A 34 15.58 1.56 -6.10
N PRO A 35 16.87 1.28 -5.84
CA PRO A 35 17.42 -0.07 -5.72
C PRO A 35 17.18 -0.69 -4.33
N TYR A 36 16.07 -0.37 -3.66
CA TYR A 36 15.70 -0.95 -2.36
C TYR A 36 15.50 -2.49 -2.46
N TYR A 37 14.99 -2.94 -3.60
CA TYR A 37 14.95 -4.35 -4.00
C TYR A 37 15.21 -4.47 -5.50
N SER A 38 15.19 -5.70 -6.05
CA SER A 38 15.49 -5.99 -7.46
C SER A 38 14.93 -4.96 -8.44
N LEU A 39 15.79 -4.29 -9.20
CA LEU A 39 15.40 -3.40 -10.28
C LEU A 39 14.75 -4.17 -11.43
N ARG A 40 15.17 -5.40 -11.70
CA ARG A 40 14.57 -6.26 -12.74
C ARG A 40 13.06 -6.41 -12.55
N LEU A 41 12.62 -6.64 -11.29
CA LEU A 41 11.20 -6.74 -10.97
C LEU A 41 10.45 -5.42 -11.23
N LYS A 42 11.07 -4.27 -10.95
CA LYS A 42 10.49 -2.95 -11.24
C LYS A 42 10.44 -2.68 -12.74
N GLU A 43 11.49 -3.02 -13.46
CA GLU A 43 11.58 -2.90 -14.92
C GLU A 43 10.53 -3.78 -15.61
N ALA A 44 10.36 -5.03 -15.17
CA ALA A 44 9.34 -5.93 -15.68
C ALA A 44 7.91 -5.39 -15.49
N ARG A 45 7.61 -4.81 -14.32
CA ARG A 45 6.32 -4.14 -14.07
C ARG A 45 6.13 -2.93 -15.01
N ASN A 46 7.15 -2.09 -15.15
CA ASN A 46 7.11 -0.94 -16.06
C ASN A 46 6.93 -1.36 -17.51
N ALA A 47 7.62 -2.41 -17.96
CA ALA A 47 7.48 -2.97 -19.30
C ALA A 47 6.04 -3.48 -19.56
N GLY A 48 5.42 -4.11 -18.56
CA GLY A 48 4.02 -4.52 -18.60
C GLY A 48 3.05 -3.34 -18.75
N LEU A 49 3.28 -2.25 -18.03
CA LEU A 49 2.46 -1.04 -18.17
C LEU A 49 2.70 -0.31 -19.49
N ALA A 50 3.92 -0.31 -20.02
CA ALA A 50 4.26 0.33 -21.29
C ALA A 50 3.58 -0.30 -22.51
N GLN A 51 2.96 -1.48 -22.38
CA GLN A 51 2.13 -2.07 -23.43
C GLN A 51 0.82 -1.30 -23.66
N PHE A 52 0.41 -0.46 -22.73
CA PHE A 52 -0.81 0.34 -22.85
C PHE A 52 -0.48 1.72 -23.42
N PRO A 53 -1.02 2.12 -24.59
CA PRO A 53 -0.75 3.44 -25.19
C PRO A 53 -1.18 4.63 -24.30
N ALA A 54 -2.13 4.40 -23.37
CA ALA A 54 -2.61 5.39 -22.43
C ALA A 54 -1.73 5.53 -21.15
N PHE A 55 -0.63 4.79 -21.05
CA PHE A 55 0.33 4.89 -19.97
C PHE A 55 1.47 5.86 -20.31
N ARG A 56 1.74 6.79 -19.41
CA ARG A 56 2.85 7.75 -19.55
C ARG A 56 3.79 7.59 -18.36
N PRO A 57 4.94 6.90 -18.49
CA PRO A 57 5.91 6.76 -17.40
C PRO A 57 6.78 8.02 -17.24
N VAL A 58 7.00 8.41 -15.99
CA VAL A 58 8.00 9.40 -15.59
C VAL A 58 8.88 8.78 -14.51
N ILE A 59 10.19 8.77 -14.74
CA ILE A 59 11.16 8.31 -13.74
C ILE A 59 11.74 9.53 -13.03
N GLY A 60 11.54 9.59 -11.71
CA GLY A 60 12.01 10.69 -10.89
C GLY A 60 11.76 10.46 -9.41
N MET A 61 12.51 11.18 -8.59
CA MET A 61 12.38 11.12 -7.13
C MET A 61 11.29 12.09 -6.66
N LEU A 62 10.59 11.74 -5.58
CA LEU A 62 9.53 12.58 -5.01
C LEU A 62 10.03 13.94 -4.51
N GLU A 63 11.33 14.05 -4.21
CA GLU A 63 12.00 15.29 -3.82
C GLU A 63 12.16 16.27 -4.98
N ASP A 64 12.12 15.82 -6.22
CA ASP A 64 12.16 16.65 -7.41
C ASP A 64 10.78 17.22 -7.74
N LYS A 65 10.41 18.26 -6.96
CA LYS A 65 9.13 18.93 -7.14
C LYS A 65 8.97 19.50 -8.55
N SER A 66 10.03 19.99 -9.17
CA SER A 66 9.95 20.64 -10.49
C SER A 66 9.58 19.66 -11.59
N LEU A 67 10.11 18.43 -11.53
CA LEU A 67 9.76 17.36 -12.46
C LEU A 67 8.30 16.91 -12.28
N ILE A 68 7.81 16.81 -11.03
CA ILE A 68 6.42 16.46 -10.76
C ILE A 68 5.48 17.58 -11.23
N ASP A 69 5.78 18.85 -10.90
CA ASP A 69 5.01 20.02 -11.35
C ASP A 69 4.81 20.01 -12.88
N LYS A 70 5.90 19.90 -13.63
CA LYS A 70 5.86 19.86 -15.09
C LYS A 70 5.01 18.69 -15.61
N SER A 71 5.16 17.52 -15.03
CA SER A 71 4.42 16.31 -15.45
C SER A 71 2.92 16.47 -15.21
N VAL A 72 2.53 17.05 -14.08
CA VAL A 72 1.12 17.28 -13.71
C VAL A 72 0.51 18.42 -14.52
N GLU A 73 1.26 19.49 -14.79
CA GLU A 73 0.81 20.63 -15.61
C GLU A 73 0.42 20.20 -17.02
N ASP A 74 1.23 19.35 -17.64
CA ASP A 74 0.98 18.82 -18.98
C ASP A 74 -0.17 17.79 -19.00
N PHE A 75 -0.30 16.96 -17.96
CA PHE A 75 -1.24 15.87 -17.90
C PHE A 75 -2.62 16.26 -17.36
N LYS A 76 -2.70 17.17 -16.40
CA LYS A 76 -3.92 17.68 -15.74
C LYS A 76 -4.80 16.53 -15.19
N PRO A 77 -4.33 15.79 -14.18
CA PRO A 77 -5.04 14.66 -13.64
C PRO A 77 -6.36 15.06 -12.96
N ASP A 78 -7.38 14.22 -13.10
CA ASP A 78 -8.65 14.34 -12.37
C ASP A 78 -8.50 13.84 -10.93
N VAL A 79 -7.70 12.76 -10.75
CA VAL A 79 -7.44 12.11 -9.47
C VAL A 79 -5.92 11.87 -9.33
N MET A 80 -5.39 12.14 -8.14
CA MET A 80 -4.02 11.80 -7.76
C MET A 80 -4.01 10.68 -6.72
N ILE A 81 -3.21 9.63 -6.94
CA ILE A 81 -3.07 8.52 -6.00
C ILE A 81 -1.59 8.37 -5.63
N HIS A 82 -1.26 8.74 -4.40
CA HIS A 82 0.11 8.76 -3.90
C HIS A 82 0.44 7.47 -3.14
N LEU A 83 1.10 6.53 -3.84
CA LEU A 83 1.54 5.25 -3.30
C LEU A 83 3.06 5.18 -3.11
N ALA A 84 3.84 6.03 -3.79
CA ALA A 84 5.28 6.06 -3.65
C ALA A 84 5.68 6.45 -2.22
N ALA A 85 6.56 5.66 -1.65
CA ALA A 85 7.12 5.88 -0.33
C ALA A 85 8.33 4.97 -0.15
N GLN A 86 9.24 5.33 0.76
CA GLN A 86 10.13 4.34 1.33
C GLN A 86 9.32 3.49 2.30
N ALA A 87 9.12 2.22 1.96
CA ALA A 87 8.38 1.25 2.75
C ALA A 87 9.33 0.30 3.51
N GLY A 88 8.77 -0.45 4.47
CA GLY A 88 9.52 -1.40 5.27
C GLY A 88 9.81 -0.89 6.68
N VAL A 89 9.16 -1.50 7.67
CA VAL A 89 9.31 -1.15 9.10
C VAL A 89 10.78 -1.25 9.53
N ARG A 90 11.46 -2.34 9.16
CA ARG A 90 12.82 -2.65 9.60
C ARG A 90 13.87 -1.73 8.98
N TYR A 91 13.77 -1.48 7.69
CA TYR A 91 14.70 -0.60 6.99
C TYR A 91 14.68 0.83 7.52
N SER A 92 13.58 1.26 8.17
CA SER A 92 13.53 2.58 8.83
C SER A 92 14.45 2.71 10.04
N LEU A 93 14.91 1.59 10.60
CA LEU A 93 15.92 1.57 11.67
C LEU A 93 17.34 1.70 11.11
N GLU A 94 17.55 1.28 9.87
CA GLU A 94 18.86 1.28 9.21
C GLU A 94 19.12 2.58 8.42
N ASN A 95 18.09 3.07 7.71
CA ASN A 95 18.18 4.26 6.87
C ASN A 95 16.98 5.21 7.07
N PRO A 96 16.88 5.89 8.23
CA PRO A 96 15.77 6.80 8.51
C PRO A 96 15.70 8.00 7.54
N LYS A 97 16.85 8.42 6.96
CA LYS A 97 16.89 9.54 6.02
C LYS A 97 16.05 9.28 4.77
N ALA A 98 16.06 8.07 4.23
CA ALA A 98 15.24 7.71 3.07
C ALA A 98 13.73 7.90 3.33
N TYR A 99 13.28 7.71 4.59
CA TYR A 99 11.90 7.94 4.99
C TYR A 99 11.58 9.43 5.17
N LEU A 100 12.52 10.20 5.65
CA LEU A 100 12.39 11.66 5.72
C LEU A 100 12.21 12.25 4.31
N ASP A 101 13.10 11.89 3.41
CA ASP A 101 13.11 12.39 2.05
C ASP A 101 11.83 11.97 1.29
N SER A 102 11.57 10.68 1.16
CA SER A 102 10.43 10.20 0.39
C SER A 102 9.08 10.41 1.08
N ASN A 103 8.96 10.08 2.38
CA ASN A 103 7.65 10.04 3.02
C ASN A 103 7.21 11.40 3.54
N LEU A 104 8.13 12.28 3.97
CA LEU A 104 7.76 13.61 4.45
C LEU A 104 7.93 14.67 3.35
N ILE A 105 9.15 14.84 2.81
CA ILE A 105 9.40 15.85 1.78
C ILE A 105 8.63 15.51 0.50
N GLY A 106 8.70 14.25 0.06
CA GLY A 106 7.97 13.80 -1.12
C GLY A 106 6.47 13.94 -0.99
N SER A 107 5.88 13.52 0.15
CA SER A 107 4.44 13.69 0.38
C SER A 107 4.02 15.16 0.48
N TRP A 108 4.86 16.00 1.08
CA TRP A 108 4.61 17.44 1.07
C TRP A 108 4.60 18.02 -0.35
N ASN A 109 5.52 17.62 -1.22
CA ASN A 109 5.51 18.03 -2.64
C ASN A 109 4.20 17.62 -3.33
N ILE A 110 3.71 16.41 -3.08
CA ILE A 110 2.42 15.94 -3.65
C ILE A 110 1.24 16.78 -3.14
N LEU A 111 1.23 17.14 -1.85
CA LEU A 111 0.19 18.01 -1.27
C LEU A 111 0.20 19.41 -1.90
N GLU A 112 1.39 20.01 -2.08
CA GLU A 112 1.54 21.30 -2.76
C GLU A 112 1.05 21.24 -4.21
N ILE A 113 1.37 20.18 -4.93
CA ILE A 113 0.94 19.99 -6.31
C ILE A 113 -0.59 19.80 -6.38
N ALA A 114 -1.17 18.97 -5.53
CA ALA A 114 -2.62 18.78 -5.49
C ALA A 114 -3.37 20.09 -5.21
N ARG A 115 -2.84 20.92 -4.31
CA ARG A 115 -3.34 22.26 -4.04
C ARG A 115 -3.24 23.19 -5.24
N ASN A 116 -2.06 23.27 -5.85
CA ASN A 116 -1.76 24.24 -6.91
C ASN A 116 -2.56 23.96 -8.19
N TYR A 117 -2.81 22.68 -8.50
CA TYR A 117 -3.53 22.28 -9.71
C TYR A 117 -5.02 21.99 -9.47
N GLY A 118 -5.53 22.15 -8.24
CA GLY A 118 -6.95 21.99 -7.93
C GLY A 118 -7.46 20.60 -8.23
N VAL A 119 -6.71 19.56 -7.85
CA VAL A 119 -7.06 18.16 -8.12
C VAL A 119 -8.37 17.79 -7.44
N GLY A 120 -9.27 17.13 -8.16
CA GLY A 120 -10.60 16.77 -7.67
C GLY A 120 -10.60 15.80 -6.49
N HIS A 121 -9.62 14.89 -6.43
CA HIS A 121 -9.42 13.98 -5.30
C HIS A 121 -7.95 13.57 -5.18
N LEU A 122 -7.36 13.81 -4.01
CA LEU A 122 -6.04 13.27 -3.64
C LEU A 122 -6.23 12.07 -2.72
N MET A 123 -5.63 10.94 -3.07
CA MET A 123 -5.64 9.72 -2.28
C MET A 123 -4.23 9.39 -1.81
N LEU A 124 -4.05 9.13 -0.51
CA LEU A 124 -2.74 8.94 0.12
C LEU A 124 -2.62 7.58 0.79
N ALA A 125 -1.60 6.81 0.43
CA ALA A 125 -1.30 5.56 1.11
C ALA A 125 -0.72 5.82 2.51
N SER A 126 -1.44 5.38 3.55
CA SER A 126 -0.98 5.22 4.91
C SER A 126 -0.74 3.74 5.22
N THR A 127 -0.78 3.33 6.47
CA THR A 127 -0.42 1.98 6.92
C THR A 127 -1.09 1.65 8.24
N SER A 128 -1.40 0.38 8.49
CA SER A 128 -1.82 -0.11 9.80
C SER A 128 -0.75 0.07 10.89
N SER A 129 0.51 0.26 10.51
CA SER A 129 1.60 0.52 11.46
C SER A 129 1.42 1.81 12.26
N VAL A 130 0.57 2.75 11.82
CA VAL A 130 0.27 3.98 12.56
C VAL A 130 -0.47 3.73 13.88
N TYR A 131 -1.19 2.61 14.00
CA TYR A 131 -1.84 2.20 15.25
C TYR A 131 -0.83 1.86 16.34
N GLY A 132 0.41 1.48 15.96
CA GLY A 132 1.54 1.34 16.88
C GLY A 132 1.26 0.38 18.03
N ALA A 133 1.35 0.90 19.26
CA ALA A 133 1.17 0.16 20.50
C ALA A 133 -0.30 -0.02 20.93
N ASN A 134 -1.27 0.41 20.13
CA ASN A 134 -2.69 0.26 20.46
C ASN A 134 -3.04 -1.22 20.69
N PRO A 135 -3.58 -1.63 21.85
CA PRO A 135 -3.95 -3.01 22.13
C PRO A 135 -5.32 -3.40 21.57
N ASP A 136 -6.16 -2.43 21.22
CA ASP A 136 -7.55 -2.66 20.82
C ASP A 136 -7.63 -3.15 19.36
N ILE A 137 -8.19 -4.34 19.19
CA ILE A 137 -8.40 -4.98 17.89
C ILE A 137 -9.84 -5.53 17.78
N PRO A 138 -10.48 -5.49 16.59
CA PRO A 138 -9.98 -4.98 15.30
C PRO A 138 -9.71 -3.48 15.33
N PHE A 139 -8.68 -3.02 14.63
CA PHE A 139 -8.38 -1.59 14.52
C PHE A 139 -9.47 -0.87 13.74
N ARG A 140 -10.00 0.18 14.36
CA ARG A 140 -10.92 1.13 13.74
C ARG A 140 -10.20 2.41 13.38
N GLU A 141 -10.68 3.13 12.40
CA GLU A 141 -10.06 4.38 11.95
C GLU A 141 -10.08 5.47 13.03
N SER A 142 -11.08 5.42 13.94
CA SER A 142 -11.21 6.30 15.11
C SER A 142 -10.25 5.99 16.24
N ASP A 143 -9.60 4.82 16.20
CA ASP A 143 -8.70 4.41 17.26
C ASP A 143 -7.44 5.27 17.28
N ARG A 144 -6.88 5.40 18.49
CA ARG A 144 -5.69 6.17 18.74
C ARG A 144 -4.52 5.66 17.88
N ALA A 145 -3.85 6.58 17.18
CA ALA A 145 -2.75 6.32 16.28
C ALA A 145 -1.60 7.33 16.47
N ASP A 146 -1.25 7.62 17.72
CA ASP A 146 -0.26 8.63 18.12
C ASP A 146 0.92 8.07 18.93
N GLU A 147 1.02 6.73 19.04
CA GLU A 147 2.14 6.01 19.64
C GLU A 147 2.84 5.09 18.62
N PRO A 148 3.41 5.64 17.51
CA PRO A 148 4.06 4.84 16.50
C PRO A 148 5.31 4.15 17.03
N LEU A 149 5.49 2.85 16.75
CA LEU A 149 6.62 2.06 17.23
C LEU A 149 7.88 2.16 16.36
N THR A 150 7.76 2.77 15.18
CA THR A 150 8.88 2.88 14.21
C THR A 150 8.87 4.22 13.49
N PHE A 151 10.04 4.63 12.97
CA PHE A 151 10.15 5.86 12.22
C PHE A 151 9.28 5.83 10.93
N TYR A 152 9.18 4.68 10.27
CA TYR A 152 8.23 4.48 9.17
C TYR A 152 6.80 4.83 9.56
N ALA A 153 6.30 4.27 10.65
CA ALA A 153 4.95 4.56 11.14
C ALA A 153 4.77 6.04 11.49
N ALA A 154 5.78 6.65 12.13
CA ALA A 154 5.77 8.07 12.47
C ALA A 154 5.69 8.96 11.22
N THR A 155 6.47 8.67 10.16
CA THR A 155 6.40 9.43 8.89
C THR A 155 5.05 9.28 8.20
N LYS A 156 4.45 8.09 8.21
CA LYS A 156 3.11 7.88 7.64
C LYS A 156 2.02 8.60 8.42
N ARG A 157 2.09 8.58 9.76
CA ARG A 157 1.16 9.34 10.59
C ARG A 157 1.31 10.85 10.39
N ALA A 158 2.54 11.35 10.28
CA ALA A 158 2.80 12.75 9.95
C ALA A 158 2.19 13.15 8.60
N THR A 159 2.24 12.27 7.59
CA THR A 159 1.58 12.50 6.28
C THR A 159 0.07 12.65 6.42
N GLU A 160 -0.61 11.82 7.25
CA GLU A 160 -2.05 11.96 7.52
C GLU A 160 -2.37 13.34 8.14
N LEU A 161 -1.55 13.80 9.09
CA LEU A 161 -1.73 15.10 9.76
C LEU A 161 -1.49 16.29 8.82
N MET A 162 -0.44 16.23 7.99
CA MET A 162 -0.20 17.24 6.94
C MET A 162 -1.36 17.28 5.97
N ALA A 163 -1.85 16.13 5.52
CA ALA A 163 -2.97 16.02 4.58
C ALA A 163 -4.27 16.64 5.15
N HIS A 164 -4.58 16.40 6.43
CA HIS A 164 -5.72 17.05 7.09
C HIS A 164 -5.59 18.58 7.10
N SER A 165 -4.40 19.09 7.39
CA SER A 165 -4.13 20.54 7.39
C SER A 165 -4.34 21.15 6.00
N TYR A 166 -3.86 20.48 4.93
CA TYR A 166 -4.04 20.91 3.54
C TYR A 166 -5.51 20.86 3.12
N ALA A 167 -6.21 19.79 3.47
CA ALA A 167 -7.64 19.68 3.22
C ALA A 167 -8.43 20.82 3.89
N HIS A 168 -8.07 21.17 5.14
CA HIS A 168 -8.73 22.27 5.85
C HIS A 168 -8.46 23.62 5.21
N LEU A 169 -7.19 23.93 4.98
CA LEU A 169 -6.75 25.27 4.51
C LEU A 169 -7.10 25.52 3.04
N TYR A 170 -6.92 24.51 2.20
CA TYR A 170 -7.00 24.66 0.73
C TYR A 170 -8.19 23.93 0.11
N LYS A 171 -9.03 23.29 0.93
CA LYS A 171 -10.24 22.58 0.49
C LYS A 171 -9.98 21.47 -0.54
N VAL A 172 -8.78 20.89 -0.56
CA VAL A 172 -8.45 19.73 -1.38
C VAL A 172 -9.14 18.51 -0.79
N PRO A 173 -10.00 17.78 -1.53
CA PRO A 173 -10.58 16.54 -1.05
C PRO A 173 -9.50 15.47 -0.90
N ILE A 174 -9.30 14.93 0.32
CA ILE A 174 -8.22 13.96 0.59
C ILE A 174 -8.76 12.73 1.31
N THR A 175 -8.49 11.54 0.76
CA THR A 175 -8.69 10.25 1.44
C THR A 175 -7.34 9.63 1.74
N ALA A 176 -7.02 9.41 3.02
CA ALA A 176 -5.90 8.59 3.45
C ALA A 176 -6.39 7.16 3.69
N PHE A 177 -5.68 6.15 3.19
CA PHE A 177 -6.05 4.76 3.42
C PHE A 177 -4.94 3.99 4.13
N ARG A 178 -5.29 3.30 5.21
CA ARG A 178 -4.40 2.48 6.01
C ARG A 178 -4.42 1.05 5.49
N PHE A 179 -3.35 0.67 4.78
CA PHE A 179 -3.19 -0.70 4.31
C PHE A 179 -2.77 -1.63 5.44
N PHE A 180 -3.24 -2.88 5.36
CA PHE A 180 -2.76 -3.99 6.18
C PHE A 180 -1.72 -4.81 5.40
N THR A 181 -1.68 -6.14 5.55
CA THR A 181 -0.66 -6.95 4.89
C THR A 181 -1.11 -7.33 3.48
N VAL A 182 -0.65 -6.58 2.49
CA VAL A 182 -0.99 -6.83 1.08
C VAL A 182 -0.10 -7.92 0.50
N TYR A 183 -0.71 -8.87 -0.24
CA TYR A 183 -0.02 -9.98 -0.86
C TYR A 183 -0.62 -10.33 -2.23
N GLY A 184 0.13 -11.06 -3.06
CA GLY A 184 -0.32 -11.51 -4.39
C GLY A 184 0.80 -11.51 -5.42
N PRO A 185 0.51 -11.88 -6.68
CA PRO A 185 1.44 -11.83 -7.81
C PRO A 185 2.15 -10.49 -7.94
N TRP A 186 3.37 -10.49 -8.47
CA TRP A 186 4.20 -9.29 -8.55
C TRP A 186 4.48 -8.64 -7.19
N GLY A 187 4.35 -9.39 -6.09
CA GLY A 187 4.59 -8.92 -4.73
C GLY A 187 6.04 -8.47 -4.49
N ARG A 188 6.27 -7.84 -3.35
CA ARG A 188 7.61 -7.36 -2.96
C ARG A 188 8.48 -8.51 -2.47
N PRO A 189 9.75 -8.61 -2.92
CA PRO A 189 10.64 -9.72 -2.54
C PRO A 189 11.09 -9.68 -1.07
N ASP A 190 10.95 -8.55 -0.39
CA ASP A 190 11.24 -8.39 1.03
C ASP A 190 10.09 -8.87 1.96
N MET A 191 8.93 -9.22 1.40
CA MET A 191 7.77 -9.71 2.16
C MET A 191 7.79 -11.24 2.35
N ALA A 192 7.11 -11.71 3.41
CA ALA A 192 7.14 -13.10 3.85
C ALA A 192 6.74 -14.10 2.76
N LEU A 193 5.65 -13.86 2.02
CA LEU A 193 5.20 -14.78 0.96
C LEU A 193 6.29 -15.04 -0.08
N PHE A 194 6.87 -13.98 -0.60
CA PHE A 194 7.94 -14.08 -1.60
C PHE A 194 9.16 -14.82 -1.04
N LYS A 195 9.63 -14.42 0.15
CA LYS A 195 10.77 -15.05 0.82
C LYS A 195 10.56 -16.52 1.08
N PHE A 196 9.38 -16.91 1.56
CA PHE A 196 9.07 -18.30 1.92
C PHE A 196 8.97 -19.18 0.67
N VAL A 197 8.23 -18.76 -0.34
CA VAL A 197 8.13 -19.50 -1.61
C VAL A 197 9.50 -19.68 -2.25
N LYS A 198 10.30 -18.61 -2.36
CA LYS A 198 11.67 -18.69 -2.89
C LYS A 198 12.53 -19.65 -2.09
N ALA A 199 12.55 -19.55 -0.76
CA ALA A 199 13.36 -20.40 0.10
C ALA A 199 12.95 -21.89 0.02
N ILE A 200 11.64 -22.18 -0.07
CA ILE A 200 11.14 -23.57 -0.22
C ILE A 200 11.60 -24.15 -1.56
N ILE A 201 11.53 -23.39 -2.67
CA ILE A 201 12.01 -23.83 -3.98
C ILE A 201 13.51 -24.14 -3.92
N GLU A 202 14.29 -23.24 -3.34
CA GLU A 202 15.74 -23.36 -3.20
C GLU A 202 16.19 -24.31 -2.08
N ASN A 203 15.24 -24.98 -1.40
CA ASN A 203 15.52 -25.89 -0.29
C ASN A 203 16.27 -25.24 0.90
N ARG A 204 16.10 -23.93 1.11
CA ARG A 204 16.64 -23.14 2.22
C ARG A 204 15.66 -23.07 3.40
N GLU A 205 16.20 -22.69 4.56
CA GLU A 205 15.38 -22.42 5.75
C GLU A 205 14.54 -21.14 5.58
N ILE A 206 13.32 -21.16 6.13
CA ILE A 206 12.48 -19.96 6.32
C ILE A 206 12.56 -19.51 7.78
N GLU A 207 12.70 -18.22 8.00
CA GLU A 207 12.74 -17.61 9.32
C GLU A 207 11.34 -17.24 9.78
N ILE A 208 10.89 -17.85 10.88
CA ILE A 208 9.57 -17.64 11.46
C ILE A 208 9.75 -16.85 12.76
N TYR A 209 9.44 -15.56 12.72
CA TYR A 209 9.59 -14.66 13.85
C TYR A 209 8.42 -14.75 14.84
N GLY A 210 8.66 -14.30 16.10
CA GLY A 210 7.68 -14.36 17.17
C GLY A 210 7.24 -15.77 17.50
N GLU A 211 8.12 -16.76 17.28
CA GLU A 211 7.82 -18.20 17.50
C GLU A 211 6.54 -18.64 16.76
N GLY A 212 6.21 -17.99 15.63
CA GLY A 212 5.01 -18.28 14.86
C GLY A 212 3.68 -17.80 15.46
N LYS A 213 3.70 -17.12 16.60
CA LYS A 213 2.48 -16.67 17.32
C LYS A 213 1.84 -15.40 16.75
N MET A 214 2.44 -14.83 15.70
CA MET A 214 1.91 -13.61 15.05
C MET A 214 0.71 -13.91 14.16
N SER A 215 -0.20 -12.94 14.05
CA SER A 215 -1.28 -12.99 13.05
C SER A 215 -1.40 -11.67 12.29
N ARG A 216 -1.83 -11.75 11.04
CA ARG A 216 -1.99 -10.60 10.13
C ARG A 216 -3.29 -10.71 9.36
N ASP A 217 -3.87 -9.55 9.08
CA ASP A 217 -4.93 -9.39 8.10
C ASP A 217 -4.26 -9.34 6.72
N PHE A 218 -4.40 -10.44 5.96
CA PHE A 218 -3.86 -10.56 4.62
C PHE A 218 -4.90 -10.07 3.60
N THR A 219 -4.55 -9.05 2.86
CA THR A 219 -5.41 -8.47 1.82
C THR A 219 -4.84 -8.82 0.45
N TYR A 220 -5.61 -9.55 -0.36
CA TYR A 220 -5.18 -9.88 -1.72
C TYR A 220 -5.13 -8.64 -2.60
N ILE A 221 -4.17 -8.60 -3.50
CA ILE A 221 -3.86 -7.39 -4.29
C ILE A 221 -5.04 -6.89 -5.13
N ASP A 222 -5.82 -7.77 -5.74
CA ASP A 222 -6.95 -7.35 -6.58
C ASP A 222 -8.08 -6.76 -5.73
N ASP A 223 -8.34 -7.30 -4.53
CA ASP A 223 -9.30 -6.74 -3.58
C ASP A 223 -8.88 -5.35 -3.10
N LEU A 224 -7.57 -5.17 -2.84
CA LEU A 224 -7.02 -3.87 -2.49
C LEU A 224 -7.22 -2.86 -3.62
N VAL A 225 -6.88 -3.23 -4.85
CA VAL A 225 -7.01 -2.38 -6.04
C VAL A 225 -8.47 -2.00 -6.27
N ASN A 226 -9.38 -2.96 -6.19
CA ASN A 226 -10.82 -2.69 -6.30
C ASN A 226 -11.28 -1.70 -5.22
N SER A 227 -10.82 -1.87 -3.97
CA SER A 227 -11.15 -0.95 -2.87
C SER A 227 -10.64 0.47 -3.13
N ILE A 228 -9.42 0.64 -3.65
CA ILE A 228 -8.88 1.96 -4.01
C ILE A 228 -9.70 2.59 -5.13
N ILE A 229 -10.04 1.83 -6.18
CA ILE A 229 -10.84 2.33 -7.31
C ILE A 229 -12.24 2.75 -6.85
N ASP A 230 -12.88 1.97 -5.99
CA ASP A 230 -14.20 2.33 -5.48
C ASP A 230 -14.13 3.57 -4.56
N LEU A 231 -13.12 3.67 -3.70
CA LEU A 231 -12.88 4.87 -2.87
C LEU A 231 -12.57 6.11 -3.73
N SER A 232 -11.96 5.96 -4.91
CA SER A 232 -11.69 7.10 -5.79
C SER A 232 -12.97 7.78 -6.31
N LYS A 233 -14.10 7.08 -6.28
CA LYS A 233 -15.43 7.57 -6.67
C LYS A 233 -16.18 8.25 -5.52
N VAL A 234 -15.70 8.08 -4.27
CA VAL A 234 -16.34 8.57 -3.05
C VAL A 234 -15.43 9.58 -2.35
N TYR A 235 -15.21 10.73 -3.01
CA TYR A 235 -14.37 11.79 -2.46
C TYR A 235 -14.99 12.44 -1.21
N PRO A 236 -14.20 12.85 -0.21
CA PRO A 236 -14.70 13.55 0.96
C PRO A 236 -15.20 14.96 0.61
N GLY A 237 -16.41 15.30 1.06
CA GLY A 237 -17.04 16.59 0.87
C GLY A 237 -17.89 16.98 2.08
N GLU A 238 -18.41 18.21 2.13
CA GLU A 238 -19.05 18.76 3.33
C GLU A 238 -20.30 17.96 3.77
N ASP A 239 -21.05 17.39 2.82
CA ASP A 239 -22.35 16.73 3.08
C ASP A 239 -22.36 15.22 2.79
N ASN A 240 -21.21 14.57 2.55
CA ASN A 240 -21.20 13.16 2.16
C ASN A 240 -20.66 12.21 3.24
N ARG A 241 -21.00 12.47 4.50
CA ARG A 241 -20.86 11.51 5.58
C ARG A 241 -21.86 10.37 5.39
N VAL A 242 -21.36 9.13 5.36
CA VAL A 242 -22.18 7.95 5.03
C VAL A 242 -22.77 7.25 6.25
N ALA A 243 -22.15 7.39 7.43
CA ALA A 243 -22.57 6.75 8.66
C ALA A 243 -21.91 7.41 9.89
N ASP A 244 -22.34 7.05 11.10
CA ASP A 244 -21.76 7.56 12.35
C ASP A 244 -20.29 7.18 12.52
N ILE A 245 -19.89 6.02 11.97
CA ILE A 245 -18.51 5.54 11.99
C ILE A 245 -17.59 6.25 10.98
N ASP A 246 -18.17 7.09 10.10
CA ASP A 246 -17.39 7.79 9.08
C ASP A 246 -16.40 8.78 9.70
N THR A 247 -15.15 8.65 9.34
CA THR A 247 -14.05 9.51 9.80
C THR A 247 -13.97 10.84 9.07
N LEU A 248 -14.92 11.15 8.19
CA LEU A 248 -14.97 12.44 7.52
C LEU A 248 -14.86 13.56 8.55
N SER A 249 -13.82 14.39 8.41
CA SER A 249 -13.58 15.51 9.32
C SER A 249 -14.75 16.50 9.31
N ARG A 250 -15.05 17.07 10.46
CA ARG A 250 -16.04 18.17 10.56
C ARG A 250 -15.47 19.52 10.10
N GLN A 251 -14.16 19.59 9.91
CA GLN A 251 -13.42 20.83 9.63
C GLN A 251 -12.81 20.86 8.22
N ALA A 252 -12.74 19.70 7.54
CA ALA A 252 -12.01 19.55 6.30
C ALA A 252 -12.62 18.43 5.42
N PRO A 253 -12.52 18.52 4.09
CA PRO A 253 -12.82 17.40 3.19
C PRO A 253 -11.71 16.33 3.28
N PHE A 254 -11.58 15.71 4.45
CA PHE A 254 -10.56 14.73 4.78
C PHE A 254 -11.19 13.49 5.43
N ARG A 255 -10.78 12.32 4.96
CA ARG A 255 -11.22 11.02 5.48
C ARG A 255 -10.05 10.06 5.61
N VAL A 256 -10.07 9.21 6.65
CA VAL A 256 -9.17 8.06 6.81
C VAL A 256 -10.00 6.79 6.69
N VAL A 257 -9.50 5.78 5.96
CA VAL A 257 -10.20 4.50 5.75
C VAL A 257 -9.21 3.35 5.89
N ASN A 258 -9.56 2.31 6.64
CA ASN A 258 -8.82 1.04 6.65
C ASN A 258 -9.16 0.23 5.39
N ILE A 259 -8.15 -0.36 4.76
CA ILE A 259 -8.35 -1.36 3.70
C ILE A 259 -7.77 -2.68 4.17
N GLY A 260 -8.66 -3.56 4.62
CA GLY A 260 -8.37 -4.90 5.10
C GLY A 260 -9.63 -5.74 5.16
N GLY A 261 -9.49 -7.07 5.14
CA GLY A 261 -10.61 -8.01 5.12
C GLY A 261 -11.25 -8.26 6.49
N GLY A 262 -10.57 -7.87 7.58
CA GLY A 262 -11.01 -8.15 8.96
C GLY A 262 -10.93 -9.64 9.33
N GLN A 263 -10.12 -10.43 8.60
CA GLN A 263 -9.95 -11.87 8.81
C GLN A 263 -8.47 -12.20 9.04
N PRO A 264 -7.97 -12.10 10.29
CA PRO A 264 -6.58 -12.36 10.58
C PRO A 264 -6.25 -13.84 10.45
N SER A 265 -5.14 -14.16 9.77
CA SER A 265 -4.58 -15.51 9.69
C SER A 265 -3.29 -15.61 10.50
N GLY A 266 -3.08 -16.75 11.16
CA GLY A 266 -1.87 -17.05 11.90
C GLY A 266 -0.67 -17.22 10.97
N LEU A 267 0.53 -16.87 11.45
CA LEU A 267 1.75 -17.04 10.66
C LEU A 267 2.04 -18.50 10.34
N ILE A 268 1.72 -19.42 11.26
CA ILE A 268 1.89 -20.86 11.01
C ILE A 268 0.87 -21.35 9.97
N ASP A 269 -0.40 -20.97 10.06
CA ASP A 269 -1.43 -21.31 9.07
C ASP A 269 -1.04 -20.81 7.66
N PHE A 270 -0.44 -19.61 7.60
CA PHE A 270 0.09 -19.06 6.36
C PHE A 270 1.22 -19.92 5.78
N VAL A 271 2.17 -20.35 6.59
CA VAL A 271 3.27 -21.24 6.17
C VAL A 271 2.72 -22.59 5.70
N GLU A 272 1.82 -23.20 6.45
CA GLU A 272 1.19 -24.49 6.11
C GLU A 272 0.38 -24.42 4.81
N THR A 273 -0.28 -23.30 4.57
CA THR A 273 -0.96 -23.04 3.28
C THR A 273 0.04 -23.00 2.11
N ILE A 274 1.19 -22.35 2.28
CA ILE A 274 2.24 -22.35 1.25
C ILE A 274 2.77 -23.77 1.01
N GLU A 275 3.09 -24.51 2.08
CA GLU A 275 3.61 -25.88 1.98
C GLU A 275 2.64 -26.81 1.24
N ARG A 276 1.34 -26.72 1.57
CA ARG A 276 0.28 -27.52 0.95
C ARG A 276 0.14 -27.20 -0.55
N ILE A 277 0.16 -25.92 -0.92
CA ILE A 277 0.05 -25.51 -2.33
C ILE A 277 1.29 -25.93 -3.12
N MET A 278 2.48 -25.83 -2.52
CA MET A 278 3.74 -26.22 -3.16
C MET A 278 4.00 -27.73 -3.15
N GLY A 279 3.24 -28.51 -2.37
CA GLY A 279 3.48 -29.94 -2.18
C GLY A 279 4.83 -30.26 -1.54
N LYS A 280 5.42 -29.30 -0.81
CA LYS A 280 6.78 -29.42 -0.24
C LYS A 280 6.85 -28.74 1.13
N PRO A 281 7.34 -29.45 2.18
CA PRO A 281 7.50 -28.86 3.50
C PRO A 281 8.64 -27.83 3.53
N ALA A 282 8.48 -26.78 4.33
CA ALA A 282 9.52 -25.80 4.61
C ALA A 282 10.48 -26.28 5.71
N LYS A 283 11.74 -25.91 5.59
CA LYS A 283 12.70 -26.02 6.71
C LYS A 283 12.48 -24.80 7.61
N ARG A 284 11.81 -25.00 8.74
CA ARG A 284 11.38 -23.91 9.62
C ARG A 284 12.44 -23.60 10.68
N LYS A 285 12.87 -22.33 10.79
CA LYS A 285 13.73 -21.80 11.85
C LYS A 285 12.93 -20.79 12.68
N MET A 286 12.63 -21.18 13.91
CA MET A 286 11.87 -20.32 14.84
C MET A 286 12.80 -19.26 15.44
N LEU A 287 12.36 -18.01 15.45
CA LEU A 287 13.11 -16.87 15.95
C LEU A 287 12.26 -15.99 16.88
N PRO A 288 12.88 -15.29 17.83
CA PRO A 288 12.16 -14.34 18.69
C PRO A 288 11.57 -13.18 17.86
N MET A 289 10.62 -12.44 18.44
CA MET A 289 10.02 -11.27 17.81
C MET A 289 11.07 -10.21 17.51
N GLN A 290 10.98 -9.57 16.37
CA GLN A 290 11.87 -8.48 15.98
C GLN A 290 11.40 -7.13 16.56
N LYS A 291 12.34 -6.20 16.74
CA LYS A 291 12.04 -4.84 17.18
C LYS A 291 11.10 -4.14 16.18
N GLY A 292 10.07 -3.49 16.70
CA GLY A 292 9.08 -2.78 15.89
C GLY A 292 7.95 -3.65 15.31
N ASP A 293 8.02 -4.97 15.45
CA ASP A 293 6.91 -5.86 15.10
C ASP A 293 5.83 -5.84 16.19
N VAL A 294 4.56 -6.01 15.78
CA VAL A 294 3.41 -6.16 16.67
C VAL A 294 2.84 -7.58 16.56
N PRO A 295 2.30 -8.16 17.66
CA PRO A 295 1.81 -9.54 17.66
C PRO A 295 0.66 -9.75 16.66
N ARG A 296 -0.30 -8.84 16.64
CA ARG A 296 -1.52 -8.95 15.84
C ARG A 296 -1.87 -7.64 15.17
N THR A 297 -2.35 -7.72 13.91
CA THR A 297 -2.94 -6.59 13.20
C THR A 297 -4.09 -7.06 12.34
N PHE A 298 -5.28 -6.48 12.51
CA PHE A 298 -6.39 -6.64 11.57
C PHE A 298 -7.38 -5.47 11.64
N ALA A 299 -8.01 -5.18 10.52
CA ALA A 299 -8.91 -4.07 10.32
C ALA A 299 -10.33 -4.37 10.82
N SER A 300 -11.08 -3.35 11.30
CA SER A 300 -12.51 -3.29 11.06
C SER A 300 -12.73 -2.84 9.61
N PRO A 301 -13.49 -3.59 8.78
CA PRO A 301 -13.83 -3.20 7.42
C PRO A 301 -15.09 -2.33 7.35
N ASP A 302 -15.71 -2.00 8.46
CA ASP A 302 -17.07 -1.44 8.53
C ASP A 302 -17.20 -0.14 7.74
N LEU A 303 -16.24 0.77 7.87
CA LEU A 303 -16.25 2.04 7.13
C LEU A 303 -16.03 1.82 5.63
N LEU A 304 -15.13 0.94 5.24
CA LEU A 304 -14.92 0.60 3.83
C LEU A 304 -16.22 0.08 3.20
N VAL A 305 -16.92 -0.83 3.89
CA VAL A 305 -18.22 -1.36 3.44
C VAL A 305 -19.28 -0.25 3.34
N ALA A 306 -19.35 0.63 4.34
CA ALA A 306 -20.30 1.74 4.31
C ALA A 306 -20.08 2.70 3.13
N LEU A 307 -18.80 2.90 2.73
CA LEU A 307 -18.42 3.79 1.63
C LEU A 307 -18.56 3.15 0.25
N THR A 308 -18.25 1.85 0.12
CA THR A 308 -18.08 1.19 -1.18
C THR A 308 -19.05 0.03 -1.44
N GLY A 309 -19.76 -0.41 -0.41
CA GLY A 309 -20.64 -1.59 -0.47
C GLY A 309 -19.93 -2.92 -0.47
N ARG A 310 -18.60 -2.96 -0.37
CA ARG A 310 -17.81 -4.21 -0.38
C ARG A 310 -16.57 -4.14 0.51
N LYS A 311 -15.98 -5.30 0.80
CA LYS A 311 -14.70 -5.47 1.49
C LYS A 311 -13.85 -6.52 0.77
N PRO A 312 -12.54 -6.63 1.08
CA PRO A 312 -11.70 -7.73 0.63
C PRO A 312 -12.28 -9.11 1.03
N GLU A 313 -12.39 -10.04 0.07
CA GLU A 313 -13.03 -11.35 0.26
C GLU A 313 -12.19 -12.52 -0.23
N ILE A 314 -11.17 -12.28 -1.09
CA ILE A 314 -10.31 -13.35 -1.62
C ILE A 314 -9.54 -13.99 -0.48
N GLY A 315 -9.76 -15.31 -0.31
CA GLY A 315 -9.17 -16.09 0.77
C GLY A 315 -7.68 -16.31 0.61
N LEU A 316 -7.02 -16.58 1.73
CA LEU A 316 -5.56 -16.76 1.78
C LEU A 316 -5.07 -17.86 0.83
N GLU A 317 -5.77 -19.00 0.76
CA GLU A 317 -5.40 -20.14 -0.10
C GLU A 317 -5.41 -19.77 -1.58
N GLU A 318 -6.46 -19.10 -2.03
CA GLU A 318 -6.61 -18.66 -3.42
C GLU A 318 -5.49 -17.68 -3.81
N GLY A 319 -5.25 -16.67 -2.98
CA GLY A 319 -4.21 -15.68 -3.25
C GLY A 319 -2.79 -16.25 -3.19
N VAL A 320 -2.50 -17.17 -2.27
CA VAL A 320 -1.20 -17.87 -2.21
C VAL A 320 -1.02 -18.75 -3.44
N LYS A 321 -2.06 -19.47 -3.89
CA LYS A 321 -2.00 -20.28 -5.12
C LYS A 321 -1.70 -19.42 -6.34
N ALA A 322 -2.37 -18.28 -6.48
CA ALA A 322 -2.11 -17.33 -7.57
C ALA A 322 -0.66 -16.80 -7.54
N PHE A 323 -0.14 -16.46 -6.34
CA PHE A 323 1.24 -16.03 -6.19
C PHE A 323 2.25 -17.13 -6.55
N VAL A 324 2.06 -18.35 -6.06
CA VAL A 324 2.97 -19.48 -6.32
C VAL A 324 3.04 -19.76 -7.82
N GLN A 325 1.88 -19.81 -8.50
CA GLN A 325 1.85 -20.01 -9.95
C GLN A 325 2.60 -18.89 -10.67
N TRP A 326 2.29 -17.63 -10.36
CA TRP A 326 2.99 -16.49 -10.93
C TRP A 326 4.51 -16.57 -10.72
N TYR A 327 4.95 -16.89 -9.49
CA TYR A 327 6.38 -16.95 -9.20
C TYR A 327 7.09 -18.05 -9.98
N LEU A 328 6.47 -19.24 -10.14
CA LEU A 328 7.03 -20.32 -10.95
C LEU A 328 7.20 -19.94 -12.42
N ASP A 329 6.24 -19.18 -12.96
CA ASP A 329 6.25 -18.75 -14.35
C ASP A 329 7.29 -17.65 -14.64
N HIS A 330 7.54 -16.73 -13.67
CA HIS A 330 8.33 -15.51 -13.89
C HIS A 330 9.68 -15.48 -13.16
N ARG A 331 10.01 -16.43 -12.28
CA ARG A 331 11.22 -16.37 -11.45
C ARG A 331 12.52 -16.21 -12.21
N HIS A 332 12.61 -16.72 -13.43
CA HIS A 332 13.81 -16.63 -14.28
C HIS A 332 14.06 -15.21 -14.81
N GLU A 333 13.04 -14.37 -14.82
CA GLU A 333 13.10 -13.00 -15.30
C GLU A 333 13.38 -12.00 -14.18
N ILE A 334 12.98 -12.34 -12.94
CA ILE A 334 12.94 -11.40 -11.81
C ILE A 334 13.95 -11.67 -10.70
N ASP A 335 14.56 -12.87 -10.66
CA ASP A 335 15.61 -13.29 -9.69
C ASP A 335 17.06 -12.87 -10.12
#